data_f25d38cf712577c9ebc9bed4c9e830dc
#
_entry.id   f25d38cf712577c9ebc9bed4c9e830dc
#
_cell.length_a   1.000
_cell.length_b   1.000
_cell.length_c   1.000
_cell.angle_alpha   90.00
_cell.angle_beta   90.00
_cell.angle_gamma   90.00
#
_symmetry.space_group_name_H-M   'P 1'
#
loop_
_entity.id
_entity.type
_entity.pdbx_description
1 polymer ?
#
loop_
_entity_poly.entity_id
_entity_poly.type
_entity_poly.pdbx_seq_one_letter_code
_entity_poly.pdbx_strand_id
1 'polypeptide(L)'
;RIWYKMEKEVYLTILFDYYGKLLTEKQQRYFSYYYFDNLSLGEIKDNLNISRNAIHKQLKVIEEKLINYEEVLHKYEKDKKLEKIIEKIEDKKIKKEIKDIIK
;
A
#
# COMPACT_ATOMS: atom_id res chain seq x y z
N ARG A 1 -8.05 -8.70 17.10
CA ARG A 1 -7.66 -7.43 17.73
C ARG A 1 -8.09 -6.24 16.90
N ILE A 2 -8.77 -5.29 17.51
CA ILE A 2 -9.27 -4.10 16.80
C ILE A 2 -8.12 -3.27 16.20
N TRP A 3 -7.08 -3.01 17.01
CA TRP A 3 -5.91 -2.27 16.55
C TRP A 3 -5.20 -2.99 15.40
N TYR A 4 -5.21 -4.32 15.43
CA TYR A 4 -4.59 -5.14 14.39
C TYR A 4 -5.27 -4.93 13.04
N LYS A 5 -6.61 -4.81 13.03
CA LYS A 5 -7.37 -4.56 11.81
C LYS A 5 -7.04 -3.17 11.24
N MET A 6 -6.94 -2.17 12.10
CA MET A 6 -6.58 -0.81 11.68
C MET A 6 -5.16 -0.77 11.12
N GLU A 7 -4.23 -1.48 11.77
CA GLU A 7 -2.87 -1.59 11.26
C GLU A 7 -2.82 -2.25 9.89
N LYS A 8 -3.64 -3.25 9.66
CA LYS A 8 -3.68 -3.93 8.36
C LYS A 8 -4.11 -2.98 7.26
N GLU A 9 -5.12 -2.15 7.48
CA GLU A 9 -5.57 -1.17 6.49
C GLU A 9 -4.48 -0.14 6.19
N VAL A 10 -3.83 0.39 7.22
CA VAL A 10 -2.70 1.30 7.06
C VAL A 10 -1.57 0.62 6.32
N TYR A 11 -1.25 -0.60 6.68
CA TYR A 11 -0.20 -1.38 6.04
C TYR A 11 -0.46 -1.55 4.54
N LEU A 12 -1.69 -1.86 4.16
CA LEU A 12 -2.06 -2.01 2.76
C LEU A 12 -1.90 -0.72 1.98
N THR A 13 -2.21 0.43 2.57
CA THR A 13 -1.99 1.72 1.91
C THR A 13 -0.50 2.00 1.71
N ILE A 14 0.33 1.61 2.66
CA ILE A 14 1.79 1.72 2.53
C ILE A 14 2.28 0.83 1.39
N LEU A 15 1.83 -0.41 1.33
CA LEU A 15 2.20 -1.33 0.25
C LEU A 15 1.72 -0.81 -1.11
N PHE A 16 0.58 -0.15 -1.16
CA PHE A 16 0.11 0.47 -2.39
C PHE A 16 1.06 1.59 -2.86
N ASP A 17 1.62 2.37 -1.94
CA ASP A 17 2.61 3.37 -2.29
C ASP A 17 3.85 2.74 -2.95
N TYR A 18 4.26 1.57 -2.48
CA TYR A 18 5.41 0.85 -3.05
C TYR A 18 5.10 0.11 -4.34
N TYR A 19 3.96 -0.56 -4.39
CA TYR A 19 3.69 -1.56 -5.42
C TYR A 19 2.44 -1.28 -6.26
N GLY A 20 1.74 -0.20 -5.97
CA GLY A 20 0.48 0.10 -6.67
C GLY A 20 0.60 0.15 -8.19
N LYS A 21 1.74 0.63 -8.69
CA LYS A 21 1.98 0.72 -10.13
C LYS A 21 2.13 -0.65 -10.81
N LEU A 22 2.33 -1.71 -10.03
CA LEU A 22 2.34 -3.08 -10.54
C LEU A 22 0.95 -3.65 -10.74
N LEU A 23 -0.06 -2.98 -10.22
CA LEU A 23 -1.46 -3.33 -10.42
C LEU A 23 -1.96 -2.77 -11.74
N THR A 24 -3.05 -3.36 -12.27
CA THR A 24 -3.71 -2.78 -13.44
C THR A 24 -4.31 -1.42 -13.08
N GLU A 25 -4.54 -0.56 -14.08
CA GLU A 25 -5.19 0.73 -13.84
C GLU A 25 -6.55 0.58 -13.16
N LYS A 26 -7.32 -0.43 -13.57
CA LYS A 26 -8.61 -0.73 -12.98
C LYS A 26 -8.47 -1.10 -11.50
N GLN A 27 -7.50 -1.94 -11.16
CA GLN A 27 -7.23 -2.33 -9.78
C GLN A 27 -6.78 -1.13 -8.94
N GLN A 28 -5.95 -0.27 -9.51
CA GLN A 28 -5.51 0.96 -8.83
C GLN A 28 -6.70 1.84 -8.48
N ARG A 29 -7.66 2.00 -9.41
CA ARG A 29 -8.88 2.77 -9.16
C ARG A 29 -9.74 2.18 -8.07
N TYR A 30 -9.94 0.86 -8.08
CA TYR A 30 -10.73 0.16 -7.07
C TYR A 30 -10.13 0.37 -5.67
N PHE A 31 -8.82 0.20 -5.56
CA PHE A 31 -8.12 0.41 -4.30
C PHE A 31 -8.25 1.84 -3.81
N SER A 32 -8.05 2.81 -4.70
CA SER A 32 -8.14 4.23 -4.36
C SER A 32 -9.54 4.63 -3.90
N TYR A 33 -10.57 4.16 -4.57
CA TYR A 33 -11.94 4.45 -4.15
C TYR A 33 -12.23 3.97 -2.73
N TYR A 34 -11.80 2.76 -2.43
CA TYR A 34 -12.11 2.16 -1.14
C TYR A 34 -11.21 2.66 0.00
N TYR A 35 -9.91 2.72 -0.23
CA TYR A 35 -8.95 3.03 0.83
C TYR A 35 -8.62 4.51 0.98
N PHE A 36 -8.62 5.27 -0.09
CA PHE A 36 -8.27 6.70 -0.05
C PHE A 36 -9.50 7.60 -0.08
N ASP A 37 -10.50 7.27 -0.88
CA ASP A 37 -11.71 8.09 -0.98
C ASP A 37 -12.79 7.66 0.00
N ASN A 38 -12.57 6.60 0.76
CA ASN A 38 -13.50 6.06 1.76
C ASN A 38 -14.89 5.74 1.21
N LEU A 39 -14.97 5.34 -0.05
CA LEU A 39 -16.25 4.96 -0.62
C LEU A 39 -16.67 3.58 -0.12
N SER A 40 -17.96 3.43 0.19
CA SER A 40 -18.53 2.13 0.50
C SER A 40 -18.62 1.27 -0.76
N LEU A 41 -18.78 -0.04 -0.58
CA LEU A 41 -18.98 -0.94 -1.72
C LEU A 41 -20.20 -0.55 -2.55
N GLY A 42 -21.26 -0.03 -1.89
CA GLY A 42 -22.46 0.46 -2.59
C GLY A 42 -22.17 1.68 -3.44
N GLU A 43 -21.38 2.63 -2.93
CA GLU A 43 -21.01 3.83 -3.66
C GLU A 43 -20.11 3.48 -4.86
N ILE A 44 -19.17 2.56 -4.69
CA ILE A 44 -18.33 2.09 -5.78
C ILE A 44 -19.17 1.39 -6.84
N LYS A 45 -20.11 0.55 -6.41
CA LYS A 45 -21.05 -0.11 -7.31
C LYS A 45 -21.79 0.89 -8.19
N ASP A 46 -22.32 1.95 -7.58
CA ASP A 46 -23.06 2.98 -8.30
C ASP A 46 -22.19 3.72 -9.32
N ASN A 47 -20.94 3.99 -8.97
CA ASN A 47 -20.00 4.68 -9.85
C ASN A 47 -19.52 3.82 -11.02
N LEU A 48 -19.31 2.53 -10.79
CA LEU A 48 -18.69 1.63 -11.77
C LEU A 48 -19.66 0.67 -12.44
N ASN A 49 -20.92 0.65 -11.98
CA ASN A 49 -21.98 -0.23 -12.50
C ASN A 49 -21.59 -1.72 -12.47
N ILE A 50 -21.00 -2.14 -11.36
CA ILE A 50 -20.67 -3.55 -11.11
C ILE A 50 -21.20 -3.97 -9.75
N SER A 51 -21.36 -5.28 -9.52
CA SER A 51 -21.94 -5.77 -8.27
C SER A 51 -21.01 -5.58 -7.08
N ARG A 52 -21.59 -5.46 -5.88
CA ARG A 52 -20.83 -5.39 -4.63
C ARG A 52 -19.90 -6.60 -4.45
N ASN A 53 -20.42 -7.79 -4.80
CA ASN A 53 -19.61 -9.02 -4.70
C ASN A 53 -18.38 -8.97 -5.61
N ALA A 54 -18.54 -8.46 -6.82
CA ALA A 54 -17.44 -8.33 -7.76
C ALA A 54 -16.38 -7.35 -7.23
N ILE A 55 -16.81 -6.22 -6.66
CA ILE A 55 -15.90 -5.24 -6.05
C ILE A 55 -15.15 -5.86 -4.88
N HIS A 56 -15.87 -6.55 -3.98
CA HIS A 56 -15.28 -7.20 -2.81
C HIS A 56 -14.22 -8.23 -3.22
N LYS A 57 -14.53 -9.04 -4.24
CA LYS A 57 -13.57 -10.02 -4.76
C LYS A 57 -12.34 -9.34 -5.34
N GLN A 58 -12.52 -8.26 -6.08
CA GLN A 58 -11.39 -7.53 -6.67
C GLN A 58 -10.51 -6.92 -5.58
N LEU A 59 -11.11 -6.34 -4.55
CA LEU A 59 -10.33 -5.79 -3.44
C LEU A 59 -9.51 -6.86 -2.73
N LYS A 60 -10.08 -8.04 -2.54
CA LYS A 60 -9.34 -9.18 -1.96
C LYS A 60 -8.15 -9.58 -2.83
N VAL A 61 -8.34 -9.67 -4.12
CA VAL A 61 -7.27 -10.00 -5.06
C VAL A 61 -6.16 -8.94 -5.01
N ILE A 62 -6.53 -7.67 -4.97
CA ILE A 62 -5.58 -6.56 -4.90
C ILE A 62 -4.76 -6.63 -3.60
N GLU A 63 -5.43 -6.84 -2.47
CA GLU A 63 -4.77 -6.96 -1.16
C GLU A 63 -3.76 -8.11 -1.16
N GLU A 64 -4.15 -9.26 -1.68
CA GLU A 64 -3.28 -10.43 -1.77
C GLU A 64 -2.08 -10.17 -2.67
N LYS A 65 -2.27 -9.49 -3.79
CA LYS A 65 -1.18 -9.11 -4.68
C LYS A 65 -0.17 -8.20 -4.00
N LEU A 66 -0.65 -7.16 -3.30
CA LEU A 66 0.23 -6.23 -2.59
C LEU A 66 1.05 -6.96 -1.52
N ILE A 67 0.41 -7.81 -0.73
CA ILE A 67 1.10 -8.59 0.29
C ILE A 67 2.13 -9.53 -0.33
N ASN A 68 1.78 -10.17 -1.43
CA ASN A 68 2.69 -11.08 -2.13
C ASN A 68 3.90 -10.34 -2.69
N TYR A 69 3.71 -9.14 -3.25
CA TYR A 69 4.84 -8.35 -3.73
C TYR A 69 5.81 -8.05 -2.60
N GLU A 70 5.31 -7.69 -1.43
CA GLU A 70 6.19 -7.41 -0.29
C GLU A 70 6.88 -8.67 0.21
N GLU A 71 6.19 -9.81 0.25
CA GLU A 71 6.78 -11.08 0.65
C GLU A 71 7.93 -11.50 -0.25
N VAL A 72 7.87 -11.16 -1.52
CA VAL A 72 8.90 -11.51 -2.51
C VAL A 72 10.00 -10.46 -2.54
N LEU A 73 9.64 -9.17 -2.56
CA LEU A 73 10.57 -8.08 -2.82
C LEU A 73 11.15 -7.45 -1.55
N HIS A 74 10.41 -7.49 -0.44
CA HIS A 74 10.83 -6.95 0.85
C HIS A 74 11.25 -5.47 0.84
N LYS A 75 10.74 -4.68 -0.13
CA LYS A 75 11.18 -3.29 -0.28
C LYS A 75 10.81 -2.43 0.92
N TYR A 76 9.59 -2.56 1.42
CA TYR A 76 9.14 -1.82 2.59
C TYR A 76 9.93 -2.23 3.84
N GLU A 77 10.07 -3.53 4.06
CA GLU A 77 10.83 -4.06 5.21
C GLU A 77 12.28 -3.57 5.20
N LYS A 78 12.93 -3.64 4.04
CA LYS A 78 14.31 -3.17 3.89
C LYS A 78 14.42 -1.67 4.13
N ASP A 79 13.48 -0.89 3.61
CA ASP A 79 13.49 0.56 3.82
C ASP A 79 13.33 0.92 5.30
N LYS A 80 12.46 0.21 6.02
CA LYS A 80 12.29 0.43 7.46
C LYS A 80 13.57 0.14 8.24
N LYS A 81 14.24 -0.94 7.90
CA LYS A 81 15.51 -1.28 8.54
C LYS A 81 16.60 -0.25 8.22
N LEU A 82 16.66 0.21 6.98
CA LEU A 82 17.60 1.24 6.58
C LEU A 82 17.34 2.56 7.29
N GLU A 83 16.09 2.97 7.42
CA GLU A 83 15.75 4.21 8.13
C GLU A 83 16.25 4.21 9.57
N LYS A 84 16.14 3.07 10.27
CA LYS A 84 16.66 2.94 11.62
C LYS A 84 18.18 3.09 11.69
N ILE A 85 18.88 2.55 10.71
CA ILE A 85 20.34 2.66 10.62
C ILE A 85 20.74 4.10 10.29
N ILE A 86 20.04 4.70 9.33
CA ILE A 86 20.29 6.08 8.89
C ILE A 86 20.17 7.06 10.04
N GLU A 87 19.23 6.87 10.95
CA GLU A 87 19.06 7.75 12.11
C GLU A 87 20.30 7.78 13.02
N LYS A 88 21.14 6.75 12.96
CA LYS A 88 22.40 6.68 13.73
C LYS A 88 23.56 7.40 13.06
N ILE A 89 23.39 7.85 11.82
CA ILE A 89 24.44 8.54 11.07
C ILE A 89 24.51 10.00 11.54
N GLU A 90 25.68 10.44 11.96
CA GLU A 90 25.90 11.80 12.44
C GLU A 90 26.21 12.78 11.29
N ASP A 91 26.89 12.30 10.23
CA ASP A 91 27.20 13.13 9.08
C ASP A 91 25.94 13.47 8.30
N LYS A 92 25.55 14.75 8.35
CA LYS A 92 24.30 15.21 7.74
C LYS A 92 24.30 15.09 6.23
N LYS A 93 25.43 15.24 5.58
CA LYS A 93 25.54 15.16 4.12
C LYS A 93 25.34 13.73 3.65
N ILE A 94 26.01 12.78 4.29
CA ILE A 94 25.87 11.34 3.97
C ILE A 94 24.45 10.87 4.27
N LYS A 95 23.91 11.29 5.41
CA LYS A 95 22.54 10.96 5.80
C LYS A 95 21.52 11.40 4.76
N LYS A 96 21.67 12.62 4.25
CA LYS A 96 20.79 13.15 3.21
C LYS A 96 20.92 12.37 1.91
N GLU A 97 22.15 12.07 1.50
CA GLU A 97 22.40 11.32 0.26
C GLU A 97 21.71 9.95 0.30
N ILE A 98 21.81 9.25 1.43
CA ILE A 98 21.17 7.93 1.58
C ILE A 98 19.66 8.07 1.57
N LYS A 99 19.10 9.05 2.29
CA LYS A 99 17.65 9.28 2.32
C LYS A 99 17.08 9.56 0.93
N ASP A 100 17.82 10.29 0.11
CA ASP A 100 17.38 10.62 -1.25
C ASP A 100 17.33 9.37 -2.15
N ILE A 101 18.17 8.38 -1.89
CA ILE A 101 18.19 7.13 -2.68
C ILE A 101 17.00 6.24 -2.35
N ILE A 102 16.58 6.17 -1.09
CA ILE A 102 15.53 5.25 -0.65
C ILE A 102 14.11 5.82 -0.79
N LYS A 103 13.99 7.05 -1.22
CA LYS A 103 12.67 7.66 -1.46
C LYS A 103 12.00 7.11 -2.70
#